data_6ab05616371ae1fad2247769773fa290
#
_entry.id   6ab05616371ae1fad2247769773fa290
#
_cell.length_a   1.000
_cell.length_b   1.000
_cell.length_c   1.000
_cell.angle_alpha   90.00
_cell.angle_beta   90.00
_cell.angle_gamma   90.00
#
_symmetry.space_group_name_H-M   'P 1'
#
loop_
_entity.id
_entity.type
_entity.pdbx_description
1 polymer ?
#
loop_
_entity_poly.entity_id
_entity_poly.type
_entity_poly.pdbx_seq_one_letter_code
_entity_poly.pdbx_strand_id
1 'polypeptide(L)'
;MVGKPRCGVRGSLCAAGHFLWRTAQRAVPTFLILLSVPSLLAQADPASEPAVLAVAKVLPAVVNINTERIVRRRVRDPFEDFAAQYFGNYRSRPREIRQTLQSLGSGFIVDPAGYIVTNEHVVQRAADLKIEVTMNDGKTYNAHYVAGDEKKDLALIKIDAKADFPFINLENISPNLLGQTVLVVGNALGYGSSISRGVLSGTKRDITIDETDYKDLLQTDAAINPGNSGGPVVDLTGRLVGVSSAKMAFTPQGIPTQGLGFAIPAETVRSSVADFKKIAQNQPAPKNKPAEKEPSSANALRLFGMQLQNLTPDLTDALGYVAGQGVLVTAVEPNSPADQAGIQRGLVIYRIGKYNVTSVKQLEGLLARVGSGTSVDFTVGIVRANGQGQQETVPLTAR
;
A
#
# COMPACT_ATOMS: atom_id res chain seq x y z
N MET A 1 35.23 -5.29 -62.70
CA MET A 1 35.72 -6.33 -63.69
C MET A 1 34.72 -7.48 -63.52
N VAL A 2 33.83 -7.62 -64.47
CA VAL A 2 33.83 -8.63 -65.53
C VAL A 2 33.60 -10.02 -64.95
N GLY A 3 32.58 -10.80 -65.25
CA GLY A 3 31.71 -10.83 -66.40
C GLY A 3 30.74 -12.00 -66.29
N LYS A 4 29.61 -11.81 -66.85
CA LYS A 4 28.72 -12.90 -67.31
C LYS A 4 29.40 -13.67 -68.51
N PRO A 5 28.99 -14.89 -68.77
CA PRO A 5 28.32 -15.03 -70.04
C PRO A 5 27.05 -15.86 -70.09
N ARG A 6 26.38 -15.59 -71.13
CA ARG A 6 25.19 -16.09 -71.76
C ARG A 6 25.40 -17.39 -72.55
N CYS A 7 24.28 -17.87 -73.02
CA CYS A 7 23.99 -18.69 -74.23
C CYS A 7 23.56 -20.11 -73.90
N GLY A 8 22.57 -20.69 -74.53
CA GLY A 8 21.67 -20.35 -75.63
C GLY A 8 21.10 -21.62 -76.25
N VAL A 9 19.84 -21.62 -76.52
CA VAL A 9 19.21 -21.89 -77.85
C VAL A 9 19.01 -23.30 -78.36
N ARG A 10 17.72 -23.55 -78.70
CA ARG A 10 17.15 -24.39 -79.79
C ARG A 10 17.00 -25.89 -79.50
N GLY A 11 15.91 -26.54 -79.84
CA GLY A 11 14.73 -26.27 -80.61
C GLY A 11 14.19 -27.58 -81.16
N SER A 12 13.00 -27.54 -81.62
CA SER A 12 12.34 -28.43 -82.60
C SER A 12 11.36 -29.48 -82.10
N LEU A 13 10.10 -29.17 -82.20
CA LEU A 13 9.04 -29.76 -83.04
C LEU A 13 9.05 -31.28 -83.30
N CYS A 14 7.96 -31.95 -82.98
CA CYS A 14 7.08 -32.78 -83.83
C CYS A 14 5.90 -33.25 -82.97
N ALA A 15 4.70 -32.84 -83.24
CA ALA A 15 3.64 -33.37 -84.09
C ALA A 15 2.86 -34.55 -83.54
N ALA A 16 1.57 -34.27 -83.25
CA ALA A 16 0.38 -35.01 -83.60
C ALA A 16 0.06 -36.38 -82.85
N GLY A 17 -1.06 -36.37 -82.18
CA GLY A 17 -1.76 -37.61 -81.80
C GLY A 17 -3.08 -37.30 -81.07
N HIS A 18 -4.13 -37.14 -81.88
CA HIS A 18 -5.50 -37.04 -81.34
C HIS A 18 -5.90 -38.37 -80.62
N PHE A 19 -6.26 -38.24 -79.36
CA PHE A 19 -7.09 -39.30 -78.76
C PHE A 19 -8.16 -38.63 -77.85
N LEU A 20 -9.40 -38.68 -78.38
CA LEU A 20 -10.62 -38.28 -77.69
C LEU A 20 -10.93 -39.29 -76.62
N TRP A 21 -10.82 -38.91 -75.38
CA TRP A 21 -11.50 -39.58 -74.30
C TRP A 21 -12.50 -38.62 -73.64
N ARG A 22 -13.77 -38.91 -73.91
CA ARG A 22 -14.89 -38.35 -73.14
C ARG A 22 -14.91 -39.02 -71.76
N THR A 23 -14.49 -38.29 -70.76
CA THR A 23 -14.79 -38.66 -69.33
C THR A 23 -15.91 -37.78 -68.84
N ALA A 24 -17.04 -38.43 -68.53
CA ALA A 24 -18.18 -37.81 -67.89
C ALA A 24 -17.79 -37.30 -66.48
N GLN A 25 -17.77 -35.98 -66.34
CA GLN A 25 -17.69 -35.39 -65.01
C GLN A 25 -19.01 -35.58 -64.26
N ARG A 26 -19.02 -36.55 -63.31
CA ARG A 26 -20.07 -36.60 -62.30
C ARG A 26 -19.82 -35.44 -61.35
N ALA A 27 -20.70 -34.42 -61.43
CA ALA A 27 -20.76 -33.36 -60.43
C ALA A 27 -21.16 -33.95 -59.08
N VAL A 28 -20.25 -34.00 -58.12
CA VAL A 28 -20.52 -34.28 -56.73
C VAL A 28 -21.01 -32.93 -56.11
N PRO A 29 -22.25 -32.85 -55.60
CA PRO A 29 -22.67 -31.67 -54.92
C PRO A 29 -21.91 -31.58 -53.59
N THR A 30 -20.98 -30.63 -53.51
CA THR A 30 -20.33 -30.26 -52.25
C THR A 30 -21.37 -29.54 -51.40
N PHE A 31 -21.99 -30.25 -50.50
CA PHE A 31 -22.82 -29.68 -49.45
C PHE A 31 -21.88 -28.98 -48.48
N LEU A 32 -21.78 -27.67 -48.61
CA LEU A 32 -21.10 -26.80 -47.65
C LEU A 32 -22.00 -26.75 -46.40
N ILE A 33 -21.76 -27.65 -45.43
CA ILE A 33 -22.37 -27.54 -44.10
C ILE A 33 -21.66 -26.33 -43.41
N LEU A 34 -22.29 -25.17 -43.50
CA LEU A 34 -21.97 -24.05 -42.62
C LEU A 34 -22.37 -24.50 -41.19
N LEU A 35 -21.44 -25.08 -40.46
CA LEU A 35 -21.50 -25.16 -39.02
C LEU A 35 -21.42 -23.74 -38.48
N SER A 36 -22.56 -23.11 -38.29
CA SER A 36 -22.67 -21.92 -37.42
C SER A 36 -22.38 -22.37 -35.99
N VAL A 37 -21.12 -22.31 -35.61
CA VAL A 37 -20.71 -22.38 -34.21
C VAL A 37 -21.27 -21.10 -33.59
N PRO A 38 -22.27 -21.17 -32.69
CA PRO A 38 -22.65 -20.01 -31.94
C PRO A 38 -21.41 -19.63 -31.11
N SER A 39 -20.78 -18.52 -31.48
CA SER A 39 -19.81 -17.86 -30.60
C SER A 39 -20.58 -17.42 -29.35
N LEU A 40 -20.79 -18.34 -28.41
CA LEU A 40 -21.03 -17.94 -27.04
C LEU A 40 -19.74 -17.24 -26.61
N LEU A 41 -19.70 -15.92 -26.86
CA LEU A 41 -18.88 -15.04 -26.07
C LEU A 41 -19.50 -15.10 -24.66
N ALA A 42 -19.12 -16.16 -23.93
CA ALA A 42 -19.35 -16.19 -22.49
C ALA A 42 -18.64 -14.94 -21.97
N GLN A 43 -19.42 -13.91 -21.64
CA GLN A 43 -18.93 -12.79 -20.88
C GLN A 43 -18.34 -13.42 -19.62
N ALA A 44 -17.02 -13.50 -19.52
CA ALA A 44 -16.36 -14.03 -18.36
C ALA A 44 -16.82 -13.18 -17.16
N ASP A 45 -17.39 -13.84 -16.16
CA ASP A 45 -17.80 -13.16 -14.93
C ASP A 45 -16.57 -12.43 -14.37
N PRO A 46 -16.62 -11.10 -14.18
CA PRO A 46 -15.51 -10.35 -13.61
C PRO A 46 -15.00 -10.92 -12.29
N ALA A 47 -15.87 -11.57 -11.51
CA ALA A 47 -15.50 -12.24 -10.27
C ALA A 47 -14.61 -13.47 -10.50
N SER A 48 -14.57 -14.04 -11.71
CA SER A 48 -13.71 -15.16 -12.08
C SER A 48 -12.34 -14.75 -12.60
N GLU A 49 -12.05 -13.43 -12.70
CA GLU A 49 -10.74 -12.95 -13.12
C GLU A 49 -9.65 -13.44 -12.14
N PRO A 50 -8.55 -14.05 -12.63
CA PRO A 50 -7.50 -14.60 -11.75
C PRO A 50 -6.95 -13.58 -10.74
N ALA A 51 -6.86 -12.30 -11.12
CA ALA A 51 -6.42 -11.25 -10.19
C ALA A 51 -7.43 -11.02 -9.05
N VAL A 52 -8.73 -11.04 -9.35
CA VAL A 52 -9.79 -10.90 -8.35
C VAL A 52 -9.78 -12.07 -7.37
N LEU A 53 -9.64 -13.29 -7.88
CA LEU A 53 -9.55 -14.50 -7.06
C LEU A 53 -8.31 -14.52 -6.17
N ALA A 54 -7.15 -14.11 -6.72
CA ALA A 54 -5.90 -14.01 -5.96
C ALA A 54 -6.02 -12.99 -4.81
N VAL A 55 -6.59 -11.80 -5.10
CA VAL A 55 -6.82 -10.77 -4.09
C VAL A 55 -7.80 -11.26 -3.02
N ALA A 56 -8.95 -11.83 -3.39
CA ALA A 56 -9.94 -12.36 -2.45
C ALA A 56 -9.33 -13.39 -1.49
N LYS A 57 -8.39 -14.20 -1.98
CA LYS A 57 -7.68 -15.20 -1.18
C LYS A 57 -6.73 -14.60 -0.15
N VAL A 58 -5.96 -13.55 -0.52
CA VAL A 58 -4.89 -13.01 0.34
C VAL A 58 -5.34 -11.84 1.21
N LEU A 59 -6.32 -11.07 0.76
CA LEU A 59 -6.80 -9.86 1.42
C LEU A 59 -7.19 -10.03 2.89
N PRO A 60 -7.82 -11.14 3.32
CA PRO A 60 -8.12 -11.37 4.74
C PRO A 60 -6.89 -11.42 5.65
N ALA A 61 -5.72 -11.78 5.09
CA ALA A 61 -4.46 -11.86 5.83
C ALA A 61 -3.67 -10.54 5.78
N VAL A 62 -4.06 -9.58 4.93
CA VAL A 62 -3.38 -8.28 4.80
C VAL A 62 -3.89 -7.33 5.86
N VAL A 63 -2.96 -6.63 6.49
CA VAL A 63 -3.25 -5.72 7.60
C VAL A 63 -2.68 -4.34 7.35
N ASN A 64 -3.34 -3.34 7.93
CA ASN A 64 -2.82 -2.00 8.04
C ASN A 64 -2.09 -1.86 9.38
N ILE A 65 -0.90 -1.29 9.35
CA ILE A 65 -0.06 -1.08 10.54
C ILE A 65 0.04 0.41 10.79
N ASN A 66 -0.43 0.83 11.95
CA ASN A 66 -0.29 2.18 12.46
C ASN A 66 0.66 2.15 13.66
N THR A 67 1.72 2.96 13.59
CA THR A 67 2.70 3.05 14.68
C THR A 67 2.72 4.47 15.25
N GLU A 68 2.75 4.55 16.56
CA GLU A 68 2.93 5.82 17.27
C GLU A 68 4.24 5.79 18.05
N ARG A 69 5.08 6.79 17.82
CA ARG A 69 6.34 6.97 18.52
C ARG A 69 6.39 8.34 19.17
N ILE A 70 6.67 8.38 20.46
CA ILE A 70 6.91 9.63 21.16
C ILE A 70 8.39 9.98 21.08
N VAL A 71 8.73 11.00 20.30
CA VAL A 71 10.10 11.52 20.20
C VAL A 71 10.23 12.74 21.08
N ARG A 72 11.21 12.71 21.98
CA ARG A 72 11.58 13.90 22.78
C ARG A 72 12.66 14.66 22.01
N ARG A 73 12.29 15.81 21.45
CA ARG A 73 13.21 16.68 20.73
C ARG A 73 13.59 17.86 21.62
N ARG A 74 14.86 18.07 21.84
CA ARG A 74 15.35 19.28 22.48
C ARG A 74 15.41 20.37 21.41
N VAL A 75 14.52 21.34 21.50
CA VAL A 75 14.49 22.49 20.61
C VAL A 75 15.03 23.67 21.39
N ARG A 76 16.03 24.34 20.82
CA ARG A 76 16.47 25.65 21.29
C ARG A 76 15.63 26.70 20.58
N ASP A 77 15.21 27.72 21.32
CA ASP A 77 14.54 28.89 20.74
C ASP A 77 15.59 29.72 20.00
N PRO A 78 15.44 29.94 18.66
CA PRO A 78 16.38 30.77 17.92
C PRO A 78 16.55 32.18 18.49
N PHE A 79 15.50 32.68 19.15
CA PHE A 79 15.56 34.00 19.81
C PHE A 79 16.38 33.93 21.11
N GLU A 80 16.30 32.85 21.88
CA GLU A 80 17.15 32.64 23.07
C GLU A 80 18.61 32.43 22.69
N ASP A 81 18.90 31.76 21.56
CA ASP A 81 20.26 31.59 21.05
C ASP A 81 20.83 32.95 20.55
N PHE A 82 20.00 33.75 19.91
CA PHE A 82 20.36 35.10 19.50
C PHE A 82 20.61 36.01 20.73
N ALA A 83 19.73 35.97 21.74
CA ALA A 83 19.89 36.71 22.97
C ALA A 83 21.13 36.29 23.77
N ALA A 84 21.45 35.01 23.80
CA ALA A 84 22.67 34.47 24.42
C ALA A 84 23.95 34.97 23.73
N GLN A 85 23.90 35.10 22.42
CA GLN A 85 25.03 35.57 21.60
C GLN A 85 25.28 37.10 21.79
N TYR A 86 24.20 37.88 21.95
CA TYR A 86 24.30 39.36 22.06
C TYR A 86 24.44 39.86 23.51
N PHE A 87 23.84 39.20 24.48
CA PHE A 87 23.76 39.65 25.87
C PHE A 87 24.62 38.86 26.85
N GLY A 88 25.40 37.87 26.37
CA GLY A 88 26.53 37.26 27.08
C GLY A 88 26.24 36.43 28.33
N ASN A 89 25.03 36.50 28.95
CA ASN A 89 24.68 35.83 30.20
C ASN A 89 23.33 35.08 30.17
N TYR A 90 22.74 34.89 29.01
CA TYR A 90 21.47 34.19 28.88
C TYR A 90 21.74 32.68 28.77
N ARG A 91 21.44 31.93 29.82
CA ARG A 91 21.48 30.45 29.75
C ARG A 91 20.20 29.95 29.09
N SER A 92 20.25 29.78 27.78
CA SER A 92 19.18 29.06 27.06
C SER A 92 18.97 27.68 27.66
N ARG A 93 17.75 27.43 28.15
CA ARG A 93 17.35 26.08 28.62
C ARG A 93 16.63 25.40 27.47
N PRO A 94 17.21 24.34 26.87
CA PRO A 94 16.52 23.59 25.83
C PRO A 94 15.16 23.12 26.34
N ARG A 95 14.09 23.45 25.61
CA ARG A 95 12.76 22.92 25.91
C ARG A 95 12.65 21.52 25.28
N GLU A 96 12.28 20.54 26.08
CA GLU A 96 11.91 19.23 25.55
C GLU A 96 10.48 19.31 25.00
N ILE A 97 10.36 19.21 23.68
CA ILE A 97 9.07 19.08 23.00
C ILE A 97 8.84 17.58 22.78
N ARG A 98 7.73 17.07 23.27
CA ARG A 98 7.26 15.72 22.94
C ARG A 98 6.51 15.80 21.64
N GLN A 99 7.04 15.17 20.58
CA GLN A 99 6.41 15.04 19.29
C GLN A 99 6.00 13.58 19.10
N THR A 100 4.74 13.35 18.80
CA THR A 100 4.27 12.03 18.40
C THR A 100 4.50 11.89 16.90
N LEU A 101 5.33 10.95 16.49
CA LEU A 101 5.49 10.55 15.11
C LEU A 101 4.58 9.35 14.87
N GLN A 102 3.79 9.40 13.81
CA GLN A 102 2.96 8.30 13.35
C GLN A 102 3.48 7.84 12.01
N SER A 103 3.57 6.55 11.80
CA SER A 103 3.89 5.94 10.51
C SER A 103 2.77 4.98 10.14
N LEU A 104 2.45 4.96 8.86
CA LEU A 104 1.45 4.10 8.28
C LEU A 104 2.11 3.18 7.27
N GLY A 105 1.85 1.89 7.39
CA GLY A 105 2.32 0.88 6.47
C GLY A 105 1.36 -0.30 6.39
N SER A 106 1.75 -1.28 5.62
CA SER A 106 1.05 -2.54 5.48
C SER A 106 1.85 -3.68 6.07
N GLY A 107 1.18 -4.80 6.28
CA GLY A 107 1.79 -6.06 6.63
C GLY A 107 0.87 -7.20 6.21
N PHE A 108 1.30 -8.41 6.47
CA PHE A 108 0.45 -9.57 6.29
C PHE A 108 0.79 -10.67 7.30
N ILE A 109 -0.24 -11.39 7.68
CA ILE A 109 -0.14 -12.47 8.67
C ILE A 109 0.45 -13.69 7.98
N VAL A 110 1.45 -14.33 8.62
CA VAL A 110 2.19 -15.49 8.12
C VAL A 110 2.03 -16.75 8.97
N ASP A 111 1.22 -16.65 10.03
CA ASP A 111 1.00 -17.75 10.97
C ASP A 111 -0.36 -17.56 11.64
N PRO A 112 -1.19 -18.61 11.83
CA PRO A 112 -2.50 -18.49 12.46
C PRO A 112 -2.44 -17.93 13.88
N ALA A 113 -1.29 -18.00 14.56
CA ALA A 113 -1.09 -17.38 15.85
C ALA A 113 -1.03 -15.84 15.78
N GLY A 114 -1.01 -15.21 14.58
CA GLY A 114 -0.98 -13.76 14.40
C GLY A 114 0.41 -13.13 14.33
N TYR A 115 1.40 -13.86 13.82
CA TYR A 115 2.68 -13.25 13.42
C TYR A 115 2.52 -12.52 12.09
N ILE A 116 2.99 -11.28 12.02
CA ILE A 116 2.87 -10.40 10.88
C ILE A 116 4.26 -10.02 10.38
N VAL A 117 4.45 -10.11 9.07
CA VAL A 117 5.62 -9.57 8.37
C VAL A 117 5.31 -8.17 7.88
N THR A 118 6.25 -7.27 8.04
CA THR A 118 6.25 -5.90 7.51
C THR A 118 7.68 -5.44 7.23
N ASN A 119 7.87 -4.21 6.76
CA ASN A 119 9.18 -3.61 6.67
C ASN A 119 9.69 -3.09 8.03
N GLU A 120 11.01 -3.12 8.24
CA GLU A 120 11.62 -2.59 9.45
C GLU A 120 11.41 -1.07 9.59
N HIS A 121 11.49 -0.32 8.48
CA HIS A 121 11.27 1.13 8.50
C HIS A 121 9.83 1.53 8.88
N VAL A 122 8.83 0.64 8.71
CA VAL A 122 7.44 0.87 9.13
C VAL A 122 7.33 0.82 10.66
N VAL A 123 8.03 -0.10 11.29
CA VAL A 123 7.91 -0.33 12.74
C VAL A 123 9.06 0.26 13.56
N GLN A 124 10.16 0.63 12.95
CA GLN A 124 11.37 1.25 13.54
C GLN A 124 11.57 0.94 15.03
N ARG A 125 12.60 0.22 15.39
CA ARG A 125 12.92 -0.18 16.78
C ARG A 125 12.86 1.02 17.74
N ALA A 126 11.79 1.17 18.49
CA ALA A 126 11.68 2.17 19.55
C ALA A 126 11.10 1.54 20.81
N ALA A 127 11.71 1.86 21.95
CA ALA A 127 11.29 1.32 23.25
C ALA A 127 9.84 1.70 23.64
N ASP A 128 9.36 2.83 23.12
CA ASP A 128 8.03 3.38 23.40
C ASP A 128 7.10 3.31 22.17
N LEU A 129 7.29 2.32 21.30
CA LEU A 129 6.50 2.16 20.08
C LEU A 129 5.17 1.47 20.41
N LYS A 130 4.07 2.14 20.13
CA LYS A 130 2.74 1.53 20.09
C LYS A 130 2.47 1.08 18.67
N ILE A 131 2.16 -0.19 18.49
CA ILE A 131 1.79 -0.78 17.21
C ILE A 131 0.33 -1.17 17.26
N GLU A 132 -0.47 -0.61 16.38
CA GLU A 132 -1.85 -0.96 16.17
C GLU A 132 -2.01 -1.57 14.78
N VAL A 133 -2.70 -2.71 14.73
CA VAL A 133 -2.94 -3.47 13.50
C VAL A 133 -4.43 -3.50 13.22
N THR A 134 -4.83 -3.02 12.04
CA THR A 134 -6.22 -3.08 11.57
C THR A 134 -6.34 -4.12 10.47
N MET A 135 -7.23 -5.10 10.69
CA MET A 135 -7.56 -6.14 9.72
C MET A 135 -8.45 -5.59 8.60
N ASN A 136 -8.56 -6.34 7.52
CA ASN A 136 -9.44 -5.97 6.40
C ASN A 136 -10.94 -5.89 6.79
N ASP A 137 -11.38 -6.62 7.83
CA ASP A 137 -12.74 -6.57 8.37
C ASP A 137 -12.99 -5.37 9.32
N GLY A 138 -12.00 -4.48 9.48
CA GLY A 138 -12.05 -3.32 10.34
C GLY A 138 -11.73 -3.58 11.81
N LYS A 139 -11.49 -4.83 12.21
CA LYS A 139 -11.06 -5.13 13.58
C LYS A 139 -9.64 -4.66 13.83
N THR A 140 -9.44 -4.08 15.00
CA THR A 140 -8.16 -3.51 15.41
C THR A 140 -7.58 -4.28 16.59
N TYR A 141 -6.29 -4.54 16.54
CA TYR A 141 -5.54 -5.26 17.55
C TYR A 141 -4.27 -4.50 17.92
N ASN A 142 -3.84 -4.61 19.18
CA ASN A 142 -2.50 -4.21 19.55
C ASN A 142 -1.51 -5.30 19.13
N ALA A 143 -0.31 -4.87 18.78
CA ALA A 143 0.78 -5.76 18.45
C ALA A 143 2.08 -5.28 19.10
N HIS A 144 3.03 -6.18 19.24
CA HIS A 144 4.36 -5.86 19.71
C HIS A 144 5.43 -6.29 18.71
N TYR A 145 6.53 -5.58 18.73
CA TYR A 145 7.71 -5.90 17.94
C TYR A 145 8.37 -7.17 18.47
N VAL A 146 8.68 -8.10 17.57
CA VAL A 146 9.36 -9.36 17.89
C VAL A 146 10.84 -9.28 17.54
N ALA A 147 11.14 -9.07 16.27
CA ALA A 147 12.50 -8.95 15.75
C ALA A 147 12.48 -8.31 14.36
N GLY A 148 13.64 -7.81 13.92
CA GLY A 148 13.80 -7.28 12.57
C GLY A 148 15.25 -7.18 12.16
N ASP A 149 15.45 -6.90 10.87
CA ASP A 149 16.73 -6.75 10.21
C ASP A 149 16.69 -5.51 9.31
N GLU A 150 17.40 -4.45 9.74
CA GLU A 150 17.48 -3.18 9.00
C GLU A 150 18.13 -3.33 7.61
N LYS A 151 19.10 -4.26 7.48
CA LYS A 151 19.77 -4.50 6.20
C LYS A 151 18.88 -5.17 5.17
N LYS A 152 17.91 -5.95 5.64
CA LYS A 152 16.91 -6.60 4.78
C LYS A 152 15.61 -5.80 4.72
N ASP A 153 15.47 -4.76 5.55
CA ASP A 153 14.23 -3.98 5.72
C ASP A 153 13.01 -4.88 6.03
N LEU A 154 13.20 -5.88 6.90
CA LEU A 154 12.15 -6.82 7.32
C LEU A 154 11.99 -6.80 8.83
N ALA A 155 10.74 -6.84 9.28
CA ALA A 155 10.37 -7.01 10.69
C ALA A 155 9.26 -8.04 10.87
N LEU A 156 9.26 -8.66 12.04
CA LEU A 156 8.21 -9.52 12.53
C LEU A 156 7.58 -8.86 13.75
N ILE A 157 6.26 -8.70 13.71
CA ILE A 157 5.45 -8.24 14.84
C ILE A 157 4.43 -9.32 15.20
N LYS A 158 3.84 -9.25 16.39
CA LYS A 158 2.91 -10.26 16.90
C LYS A 158 1.68 -9.59 17.48
N ILE A 159 0.50 -10.00 17.03
CA ILE A 159 -0.79 -9.55 17.58
C ILE A 159 -0.96 -10.05 19.02
N ASP A 160 -1.39 -9.17 19.90
CA ASP A 160 -1.65 -9.45 21.34
C ASP A 160 -3.06 -10.02 21.56
N ALA A 161 -3.44 -11.03 20.79
CA ALA A 161 -4.73 -11.71 20.95
C ALA A 161 -4.57 -13.22 20.73
N LYS A 162 -5.44 -13.98 21.38
CA LYS A 162 -5.57 -15.43 21.17
C LYS A 162 -6.73 -15.66 20.22
N ALA A 163 -6.46 -15.77 18.96
CA ALA A 163 -7.41 -16.09 17.89
C ALA A 163 -6.69 -16.79 16.75
N ASP A 164 -7.42 -17.51 15.93
CA ASP A 164 -6.89 -18.04 14.68
C ASP A 164 -7.08 -17.00 13.59
N PHE A 165 -5.97 -16.55 13.02
CA PHE A 165 -5.94 -15.52 11.98
C PHE A 165 -5.78 -16.14 10.59
N PRO A 166 -6.42 -15.57 9.54
CA PRO A 166 -6.09 -15.90 8.17
C PRO A 166 -4.64 -15.53 7.90
N PHE A 167 -3.91 -16.35 7.14
CA PHE A 167 -2.49 -16.13 6.90
C PHE A 167 -2.07 -16.52 5.47
N ILE A 168 -0.97 -15.93 5.00
CA ILE A 168 -0.30 -16.31 3.77
C ILE A 168 0.74 -17.38 4.10
N ASN A 169 0.63 -18.53 3.45
CA ASN A 169 1.54 -19.65 3.69
C ASN A 169 2.90 -19.42 3.01
N LEU A 170 3.96 -19.35 3.81
CA LEU A 170 5.33 -19.16 3.34
C LEU A 170 6.00 -20.44 2.79
N GLU A 171 5.40 -21.61 2.98
CA GLU A 171 5.91 -22.87 2.40
C GLU A 171 5.58 -22.99 0.90
N ASN A 172 4.55 -22.27 0.43
CA ASN A 172 4.11 -22.27 -0.96
C ASN A 172 4.32 -20.87 -1.59
N ILE A 173 5.58 -20.53 -1.85
CA ILE A 173 5.96 -19.27 -2.49
C ILE A 173 5.98 -19.36 -4.01
N SER A 174 5.97 -18.20 -4.68
CA SER A 174 6.06 -18.09 -6.13
C SER A 174 7.49 -18.39 -6.64
N PRO A 175 7.64 -19.00 -7.83
CA PRO A 175 8.95 -19.28 -8.43
C PRO A 175 9.68 -18.03 -8.99
N ASN A 176 9.11 -16.83 -8.90
CA ASN A 176 9.70 -15.55 -9.35
C ASN A 176 10.14 -15.56 -10.83
N LEU A 177 9.20 -15.88 -11.73
CA LEU A 177 9.47 -15.90 -13.17
C LEU A 177 9.38 -14.47 -13.78
N LEU A 178 10.38 -14.08 -14.54
CA LEU A 178 10.36 -12.80 -15.26
C LEU A 178 9.15 -12.69 -16.18
N GLY A 179 8.48 -11.54 -16.15
CA GLY A 179 7.26 -11.29 -16.93
C GLY A 179 5.98 -11.85 -16.30
N GLN A 180 6.05 -12.62 -15.17
CA GLN A 180 4.85 -13.05 -14.50
C GLN A 180 4.07 -11.85 -13.95
N THR A 181 2.75 -11.91 -14.02
CA THR A 181 1.88 -10.91 -13.37
C THR A 181 2.02 -10.97 -11.86
N VAL A 182 2.17 -9.81 -11.26
CA VAL A 182 2.22 -9.62 -9.81
C VAL A 182 1.18 -8.61 -9.35
N LEU A 183 0.68 -8.80 -8.14
CA LEU A 183 -0.27 -7.94 -7.47
C LEU A 183 0.36 -7.47 -6.16
N VAL A 184 0.48 -6.15 -5.98
CA VAL A 184 0.88 -5.55 -4.71
C VAL A 184 -0.40 -5.24 -3.94
N VAL A 185 -0.52 -5.79 -2.74
CA VAL A 185 -1.70 -5.62 -1.89
C VAL A 185 -1.30 -4.87 -0.62
N GLY A 186 -1.94 -3.75 -0.35
CA GLY A 186 -1.62 -2.94 0.82
C GLY A 186 -2.68 -1.87 1.08
N ASN A 187 -2.38 -0.95 1.98
CA ASN A 187 -3.23 0.19 2.29
C ASN A 187 -2.50 1.49 1.92
N ALA A 188 -2.39 1.73 0.61
CA ALA A 188 -1.73 2.94 0.12
C ALA A 188 -2.41 4.20 0.68
N LEU A 189 -1.61 5.05 1.34
CA LEU A 189 -2.04 6.34 1.88
C LEU A 189 -3.20 6.26 2.91
N GLY A 190 -3.44 5.10 3.48
CA GLY A 190 -4.51 4.93 4.48
C GLY A 190 -5.94 4.99 3.94
N TYR A 191 -6.11 4.93 2.62
CA TYR A 191 -7.42 4.98 1.99
C TYR A 191 -8.19 3.65 1.98
N GLY A 192 -7.75 2.66 2.74
CA GLY A 192 -8.27 1.29 2.71
C GLY A 192 -7.44 0.40 1.79
N SER A 193 -7.83 -0.87 1.67
CA SER A 193 -7.09 -1.83 0.85
C SER A 193 -6.93 -1.34 -0.58
N SER A 194 -5.70 -1.30 -1.06
CA SER A 194 -5.30 -0.84 -2.38
C SER A 194 -4.53 -1.94 -3.10
N ILE A 195 -4.89 -2.19 -4.35
CA ILE A 195 -4.25 -3.20 -5.19
C ILE A 195 -3.64 -2.52 -6.40
N SER A 196 -2.36 -2.78 -6.64
CA SER A 196 -1.72 -2.45 -7.90
C SER A 196 -1.27 -3.71 -8.62
N ARG A 197 -1.38 -3.70 -9.96
CA ARG A 197 -1.03 -4.82 -10.83
C ARG A 197 0.11 -4.42 -11.75
N GLY A 198 1.04 -5.31 -11.95
CA GLY A 198 2.16 -5.16 -12.86
C GLY A 198 2.78 -6.52 -13.18
N VAL A 199 4.04 -6.51 -13.60
CA VAL A 199 4.82 -7.70 -13.88
C VAL A 199 6.11 -7.72 -13.07
N LEU A 200 6.69 -8.90 -12.88
CA LEU A 200 8.04 -9.06 -12.36
C LEU A 200 9.02 -8.65 -13.46
N SER A 201 9.56 -7.45 -13.38
CA SER A 201 10.41 -6.83 -14.39
C SER A 201 11.89 -7.20 -14.26
N GLY A 202 12.30 -7.65 -13.07
CA GLY A 202 13.69 -8.02 -12.78
C GLY A 202 13.83 -8.84 -11.51
N THR A 203 14.93 -9.61 -11.45
CA THR A 203 15.34 -10.37 -10.27
C THR A 203 16.79 -10.06 -9.97
N LYS A 204 17.23 -10.31 -8.73
CA LYS A 204 18.61 -10.12 -8.27
C LYS A 204 19.14 -8.70 -8.54
N ARG A 205 18.32 -7.69 -8.13
CA ARG A 205 18.72 -6.29 -8.20
C ARG A 205 19.41 -5.87 -6.92
N ASP A 206 20.59 -5.30 -7.05
CA ASP A 206 21.32 -4.69 -5.94
C ASP A 206 21.16 -3.17 -6.05
N ILE A 207 20.71 -2.54 -4.97
CA ILE A 207 20.53 -1.08 -4.90
C ILE A 207 21.10 -0.56 -3.58
N THR A 208 21.67 0.64 -3.60
CA THR A 208 22.16 1.32 -2.39
C THR A 208 21.27 2.52 -2.10
N ILE A 209 20.71 2.60 -0.89
CA ILE A 209 19.85 3.69 -0.42
C ILE A 209 20.35 4.08 0.99
N ASP A 210 20.58 5.38 1.22
CA ASP A 210 21.05 5.91 2.51
C ASP A 210 22.24 5.11 3.08
N GLU A 211 23.26 4.85 2.25
CA GLU A 211 24.48 4.07 2.57
C GLU A 211 24.21 2.59 2.94
N THR A 212 23.00 2.09 2.77
CA THR A 212 22.63 0.69 2.98
C THR A 212 22.53 -0.03 1.63
N ASP A 213 23.26 -1.14 1.51
CA ASP A 213 23.20 -2.01 0.33
C ASP A 213 22.09 -3.04 0.51
N TYR A 214 21.07 -2.98 -0.35
CA TYR A 214 20.02 -3.99 -0.45
C TYR A 214 20.33 -4.91 -1.62
N LYS A 215 20.35 -6.21 -1.37
CA LYS A 215 20.77 -7.23 -2.36
C LYS A 215 19.62 -8.15 -2.74
N ASP A 216 19.77 -8.75 -3.94
CA ASP A 216 18.88 -9.77 -4.46
C ASP A 216 17.41 -9.35 -4.56
N LEU A 217 17.11 -8.06 -4.68
CA LEU A 217 15.74 -7.56 -4.77
C LEU A 217 15.04 -7.97 -6.06
N LEU A 218 13.72 -8.06 -5.99
CA LEU A 218 12.82 -8.17 -7.14
C LEU A 218 12.42 -6.78 -7.61
N GLN A 219 12.35 -6.58 -8.94
CA GLN A 219 11.88 -5.35 -9.55
C GLN A 219 10.52 -5.59 -10.20
N THR A 220 9.60 -4.64 -10.03
CA THR A 220 8.26 -4.64 -10.66
C THR A 220 7.89 -3.26 -11.17
N ASP A 221 7.03 -3.20 -12.17
CA ASP A 221 6.37 -1.98 -12.65
C ASP A 221 5.01 -1.74 -11.97
N ALA A 222 4.55 -2.67 -11.12
CA ALA A 222 3.39 -2.43 -10.26
C ALA A 222 3.65 -1.21 -9.38
N ALA A 223 2.68 -0.31 -9.28
CA ALA A 223 2.83 0.92 -8.49
C ALA A 223 3.04 0.59 -7.00
N ILE A 224 4.19 1.00 -6.46
CA ILE A 224 4.51 0.93 -5.03
C ILE A 224 4.56 2.36 -4.51
N ASN A 225 3.70 2.67 -3.56
CA ASN A 225 3.54 3.99 -2.97
C ASN A 225 3.65 3.89 -1.44
N PRO A 226 3.93 5.01 -0.74
CA PRO A 226 3.83 5.06 0.71
C PRO A 226 2.49 4.48 1.21
N GLY A 227 2.55 3.64 2.25
CA GLY A 227 1.43 2.87 2.76
C GLY A 227 1.33 1.43 2.22
N ASN A 228 1.84 1.13 1.02
CA ASN A 228 1.97 -0.27 0.56
C ASN A 228 3.23 -0.96 1.15
N SER A 229 4.18 -0.21 1.70
CA SER A 229 5.38 -0.75 2.35
C SER A 229 5.03 -1.83 3.36
N GLY A 230 5.68 -2.97 3.27
CA GLY A 230 5.44 -4.15 4.10
C GLY A 230 4.29 -5.03 3.63
N GLY A 231 3.51 -4.59 2.65
CA GLY A 231 2.44 -5.39 2.05
C GLY A 231 2.97 -6.53 1.17
N PRO A 232 2.17 -7.61 1.01
CA PRO A 232 2.56 -8.73 0.17
C PRO A 232 2.50 -8.38 -1.32
N VAL A 233 3.50 -8.84 -2.05
CA VAL A 233 3.48 -8.97 -3.50
C VAL A 233 3.16 -10.43 -3.82
N VAL A 234 2.08 -10.68 -4.56
CA VAL A 234 1.60 -12.05 -4.83
C VAL A 234 1.43 -12.30 -6.32
N ASP A 235 1.47 -13.57 -6.72
CA ASP A 235 1.12 -14.00 -8.07
C ASP A 235 -0.42 -14.17 -8.23
N LEU A 236 -0.87 -14.48 -9.45
CA LEU A 236 -2.29 -14.70 -9.76
C LEU A 236 -2.92 -15.94 -9.08
N THR A 237 -2.14 -16.73 -8.36
CA THR A 237 -2.63 -17.86 -7.54
C THR A 237 -2.67 -17.51 -6.04
N GLY A 238 -2.25 -16.29 -5.68
CA GLY A 238 -2.15 -15.80 -4.30
C GLY A 238 -0.95 -16.35 -3.54
N ARG A 239 0.10 -16.84 -4.24
CA ARG A 239 1.37 -17.23 -3.61
C ARG A 239 2.26 -16.00 -3.47
N LEU A 240 3.00 -15.95 -2.35
CA LEU A 240 3.91 -14.85 -2.07
C LEU A 240 5.06 -14.82 -3.09
N VAL A 241 5.25 -13.67 -3.72
CA VAL A 241 6.40 -13.30 -4.57
C VAL A 241 7.43 -12.56 -3.71
N GLY A 242 6.98 -11.64 -2.85
CA GLY A 242 7.84 -10.86 -1.98
C GLY A 242 7.08 -9.87 -1.11
N VAL A 243 7.84 -8.97 -0.48
CA VAL A 243 7.34 -7.86 0.34
C VAL A 243 7.69 -6.54 -0.33
N SER A 244 6.70 -5.70 -0.58
CA SER A 244 6.91 -4.38 -1.20
C SER A 244 7.62 -3.42 -0.25
N SER A 245 8.51 -2.57 -0.79
CA SER A 245 9.17 -1.51 -0.03
C SER A 245 9.14 -0.20 -0.82
N ALA A 246 8.33 0.76 -0.37
CA ALA A 246 8.25 2.08 -0.99
C ALA A 246 9.52 2.91 -0.74
N LYS A 247 10.28 2.64 0.34
CA LYS A 247 11.60 3.25 0.57
C LYS A 247 12.53 3.09 -0.63
N MET A 248 12.39 1.96 -1.33
CA MET A 248 13.22 1.60 -2.48
C MET A 248 12.68 2.13 -3.82
N ALA A 249 11.52 2.82 -3.84
CA ALA A 249 10.90 3.38 -5.04
C ALA A 249 11.29 4.85 -5.29
N PHE A 250 12.28 5.38 -4.57
CA PHE A 250 12.77 6.75 -4.72
C PHE A 250 14.25 6.77 -5.07
N THR A 251 14.66 7.80 -5.84
CA THR A 251 16.09 8.07 -6.05
C THR A 251 16.73 8.57 -4.75
N PRO A 252 18.08 8.56 -4.62
CA PRO A 252 18.77 9.16 -3.49
C PRO A 252 18.41 10.63 -3.24
N GLN A 253 17.88 11.35 -4.24
CA GLN A 253 17.42 12.72 -4.16
C GLN A 253 15.94 12.84 -3.74
N GLY A 254 15.27 11.71 -3.41
CA GLY A 254 13.87 11.69 -3.00
C GLY A 254 12.86 11.83 -4.16
N ILE A 255 13.30 11.65 -5.41
CA ILE A 255 12.42 11.72 -6.58
C ILE A 255 11.77 10.35 -6.80
N PRO A 256 10.43 10.25 -6.90
CA PRO A 256 9.76 8.99 -7.18
C PRO A 256 10.18 8.41 -8.53
N THR A 257 10.51 7.12 -8.56
CA THR A 257 10.84 6.40 -9.80
C THR A 257 9.59 5.73 -10.34
N GLN A 258 8.98 6.30 -11.38
CA GLN A 258 7.81 5.69 -12.04
C GLN A 258 8.20 4.39 -12.74
N GLY A 259 7.42 3.32 -12.51
CA GLY A 259 7.66 2.01 -13.12
C GLY A 259 8.85 1.24 -12.57
N LEU A 260 9.46 1.72 -11.47
CA LEU A 260 10.56 1.06 -10.77
C LEU A 260 10.16 0.85 -9.30
N GLY A 261 9.44 -0.23 -9.05
CA GLY A 261 9.15 -0.71 -7.70
C GLY A 261 10.09 -1.85 -7.33
N PHE A 262 10.37 -2.01 -6.04
CA PHE A 262 11.20 -3.11 -5.54
C PHE A 262 10.49 -3.88 -4.44
N ALA A 263 10.78 -5.18 -4.40
CA ALA A 263 10.26 -6.07 -3.37
C ALA A 263 11.35 -7.00 -2.85
N ILE A 264 11.27 -7.33 -1.58
CA ILE A 264 12.16 -8.29 -0.93
C ILE A 264 11.65 -9.68 -1.27
N PRO A 265 12.47 -10.61 -1.82
CA PRO A 265 12.02 -11.93 -2.27
C PRO A 265 11.35 -12.77 -1.18
N ALA A 266 10.33 -13.54 -1.52
CA ALA A 266 9.62 -14.43 -0.60
C ALA A 266 10.55 -15.45 0.10
N GLU A 267 11.61 -15.91 -0.57
CA GLU A 267 12.62 -16.79 0.04
C GLU A 267 13.36 -16.11 1.19
N THR A 268 13.76 -14.84 0.99
CA THR A 268 14.37 -14.02 2.05
C THR A 268 13.40 -13.78 3.19
N VAL A 269 12.12 -13.55 2.89
CA VAL A 269 11.07 -13.41 3.91
C VAL A 269 10.91 -14.69 4.72
N ARG A 270 10.81 -15.85 4.07
CA ARG A 270 10.66 -17.15 4.71
C ARG A 270 11.81 -17.44 5.67
N SER A 271 13.05 -17.26 5.21
CA SER A 271 14.23 -17.48 6.04
C SER A 271 14.29 -16.51 7.23
N SER A 272 14.01 -15.22 7.00
CA SER A 272 14.00 -14.20 8.06
C SER A 272 12.93 -14.47 9.11
N VAL A 273 11.71 -14.85 8.71
CA VAL A 273 10.63 -15.20 9.65
C VAL A 273 11.01 -16.38 10.52
N ALA A 274 11.66 -17.41 9.96
CA ALA A 274 12.13 -18.57 10.72
C ALA A 274 13.15 -18.14 11.80
N ASP A 275 14.08 -17.25 11.45
CA ASP A 275 15.07 -16.75 12.39
C ASP A 275 14.46 -15.80 13.45
N PHE A 276 13.56 -14.93 13.07
CA PHE A 276 12.85 -14.03 13.98
C PHE A 276 11.99 -14.80 14.99
N LYS A 277 11.31 -15.89 14.55
CA LYS A 277 10.57 -16.76 15.48
C LYS A 277 11.46 -17.46 16.51
N LYS A 278 12.69 -17.86 16.14
CA LYS A 278 13.67 -18.39 17.10
C LYS A 278 14.05 -17.35 18.17
N ILE A 279 14.22 -16.08 17.74
CA ILE A 279 14.49 -14.98 18.67
C ILE A 279 13.31 -14.81 19.63
N ALA A 280 12.05 -14.85 19.13
CA ALA A 280 10.86 -14.75 19.95
C ALA A 280 10.76 -15.84 21.03
N GLN A 281 11.14 -17.05 20.70
CA GLN A 281 11.12 -18.18 21.64
C GLN A 281 12.13 -18.01 22.80
N ASN A 282 13.22 -17.28 22.56
CA ASN A 282 14.28 -17.03 23.51
C ASN A 282 14.10 -15.72 24.32
N GLN A 283 13.10 -14.89 23.98
CA GLN A 283 12.80 -13.66 24.72
C GLN A 283 11.72 -13.92 25.79
N PRO A 284 11.87 -13.41 27.02
CA PRO A 284 10.77 -13.43 27.99
C PRO A 284 9.60 -12.61 27.42
N ALA A 285 8.39 -13.15 27.57
CA ALA A 285 7.17 -12.48 27.09
C ALA A 285 7.16 -11.00 27.50
N PRO A 286 6.88 -10.06 26.59
CA PRO A 286 6.83 -8.65 26.91
C PRO A 286 5.80 -8.41 27.99
N LYS A 287 6.20 -7.69 29.06
CA LYS A 287 5.25 -7.25 30.11
C LYS A 287 4.37 -6.15 29.51
N ASN A 288 3.28 -6.56 28.88
CA ASN A 288 2.30 -5.62 28.35
C ASN A 288 1.63 -4.87 29.51
N LYS A 289 1.82 -3.54 29.58
CA LYS A 289 0.84 -2.68 30.22
C LYS A 289 -0.46 -2.77 29.41
N PRO A 290 -1.63 -2.91 30.03
CA PRO A 290 -2.90 -2.88 29.31
C PRO A 290 -2.97 -1.60 28.48
N ALA A 291 -3.13 -1.73 27.18
CA ALA A 291 -3.32 -0.57 26.30
C ALA A 291 -4.64 0.10 26.66
N GLU A 292 -4.57 1.36 27.01
CA GLU A 292 -5.74 2.23 27.07
C GLU A 292 -6.39 2.24 25.69
N LYS A 293 -7.67 1.87 25.61
CA LYS A 293 -8.43 1.91 24.37
C LYS A 293 -8.40 3.33 23.83
N GLU A 294 -7.72 3.54 22.71
CA GLU A 294 -7.82 4.83 22.02
C GLU A 294 -9.25 5.04 21.53
N PRO A 295 -9.74 6.29 21.58
CA PRO A 295 -11.05 6.60 21.06
C PRO A 295 -11.05 6.36 19.55
N SER A 296 -11.76 5.31 19.12
CA SER A 296 -12.14 5.15 17.73
C SER A 296 -12.87 6.41 17.25
N SER A 297 -12.91 6.71 15.96
CA SER A 297 -13.70 7.80 15.37
C SER A 297 -15.22 7.60 15.54
N ALA A 298 -15.63 7.05 16.69
CA ALA A 298 -16.98 6.60 16.96
C ALA A 298 -18.02 7.73 16.97
N ASN A 299 -17.65 8.90 17.48
CA ASN A 299 -18.58 10.04 17.49
C ASN A 299 -18.69 10.70 16.12
N ALA A 300 -17.59 10.86 15.39
CA ALA A 300 -17.61 11.38 14.02
C ALA A 300 -18.44 10.50 13.10
N LEU A 301 -18.28 9.16 13.21
CA LEU A 301 -19.06 8.20 12.45
C LEU A 301 -20.53 8.21 12.87
N ARG A 302 -20.82 8.17 14.17
CA ARG A 302 -22.17 8.13 14.71
C ARG A 302 -22.96 9.42 14.43
N LEU A 303 -22.34 10.59 14.60
CA LEU A 303 -23.04 11.88 14.51
C LEU A 303 -23.10 12.42 13.09
N PHE A 304 -22.04 12.20 12.29
CA PHE A 304 -21.87 12.85 10.98
C PHE A 304 -21.60 11.88 9.84
N GLY A 305 -21.35 10.58 10.12
CA GLY A 305 -21.08 9.57 9.11
C GLY A 305 -19.67 9.65 8.53
N MET A 306 -18.70 10.16 9.28
CA MET A 306 -17.30 10.29 8.83
C MET A 306 -16.38 9.32 9.52
N GLN A 307 -15.53 8.64 8.76
CA GLN A 307 -14.35 7.95 9.27
C GLN A 307 -13.13 8.86 9.12
N LEU A 308 -12.31 8.91 10.14
CA LEU A 308 -11.24 9.88 10.28
C LEU A 308 -9.92 9.21 10.59
N GLN A 309 -8.83 9.81 10.10
CA GLN A 309 -7.47 9.37 10.33
C GLN A 309 -6.55 10.55 10.62
N ASN A 310 -5.57 10.34 11.49
CA ASN A 310 -4.53 11.35 11.70
C ASN A 310 -3.69 11.53 10.44
N LEU A 311 -3.34 12.78 10.10
CA LEU A 311 -2.37 13.09 9.06
C LEU A 311 -0.97 12.77 9.58
N THR A 312 -0.41 11.64 9.13
CA THR A 312 0.96 11.27 9.42
C THR A 312 1.95 12.07 8.56
N PRO A 313 3.21 12.24 8.96
CA PRO A 313 4.23 12.87 8.13
C PRO A 313 4.32 12.26 6.73
N ASP A 314 4.34 10.92 6.63
CA ASP A 314 4.40 10.20 5.35
C ASP A 314 3.17 10.50 4.47
N LEU A 315 1.98 10.60 5.07
CA LEU A 315 0.76 10.99 4.36
C LEU A 315 0.81 12.45 3.91
N THR A 316 1.33 13.35 4.76
CA THR A 316 1.45 14.76 4.38
C THR A 316 2.43 14.97 3.25
N ASP A 317 3.56 14.27 3.27
CA ASP A 317 4.56 14.32 2.20
C ASP A 317 4.02 13.70 0.91
N ALA A 318 3.37 12.53 0.99
CA ALA A 318 2.79 11.85 -0.18
C ALA A 318 1.63 12.63 -0.82
N LEU A 319 0.81 13.31 -0.02
CA LEU A 319 -0.33 14.10 -0.50
C LEU A 319 0.04 15.58 -0.76
N GLY A 320 1.25 15.98 -0.39
CA GLY A 320 1.71 17.37 -0.46
C GLY A 320 0.94 18.29 0.48
N TYR A 321 0.49 17.79 1.65
CA TYR A 321 -0.24 18.55 2.66
C TYR A 321 0.71 19.15 3.70
N VAL A 322 0.19 20.11 4.49
CA VAL A 322 0.97 20.70 5.59
C VAL A 322 0.98 19.75 6.79
N ALA A 323 2.16 19.36 7.24
CA ALA A 323 2.34 18.46 8.37
C ALA A 323 1.75 19.02 9.68
N GLY A 324 1.13 18.15 10.48
CA GLY A 324 0.65 18.48 11.82
C GLY A 324 -0.60 19.36 11.88
N GLN A 325 -1.29 19.59 10.75
CA GLN A 325 -2.51 20.38 10.69
C GLN A 325 -3.68 19.54 10.16
N GLY A 326 -4.70 19.36 10.98
CA GLY A 326 -5.96 18.76 10.58
C GLY A 326 -6.02 17.24 10.73
N VAL A 327 -7.18 16.71 10.37
CA VAL A 327 -7.53 15.27 10.40
C VAL A 327 -8.11 14.89 9.05
N LEU A 328 -7.61 13.81 8.46
CA LEU A 328 -8.03 13.33 7.14
C LEU A 328 -9.37 12.59 7.22
N VAL A 329 -10.29 12.91 6.31
CA VAL A 329 -11.53 12.15 6.10
C VAL A 329 -11.20 10.95 5.20
N THR A 330 -11.32 9.73 5.73
CA THR A 330 -11.00 8.49 5.00
C THR A 330 -12.20 7.82 4.36
N ALA A 331 -13.39 8.03 4.92
CA ALA A 331 -14.66 7.58 4.34
C ALA A 331 -15.82 8.46 4.81
N VAL A 332 -16.87 8.55 3.99
CA VAL A 332 -18.12 9.22 4.31
C VAL A 332 -19.26 8.25 3.99
N GLU A 333 -20.18 8.08 4.94
CA GLU A 333 -21.38 7.25 4.74
C GLU A 333 -22.36 7.93 3.78
N PRO A 334 -22.90 7.22 2.79
CA PRO A 334 -23.94 7.78 1.89
C PRO A 334 -25.15 8.29 2.69
N ASN A 335 -25.70 9.42 2.25
CA ASN A 335 -26.84 10.11 2.88
C ASN A 335 -26.62 10.57 4.33
N SER A 336 -25.36 10.57 4.81
CA SER A 336 -25.02 11.14 6.12
C SER A 336 -25.01 12.67 6.10
N PRO A 337 -25.02 13.36 7.27
CA PRO A 337 -24.85 14.81 7.33
C PRO A 337 -23.59 15.32 6.61
N ALA A 338 -22.51 14.58 6.68
CA ALA A 338 -21.27 14.94 5.97
C ALA A 338 -21.41 14.82 4.46
N ASP A 339 -22.06 13.76 3.97
CA ASP A 339 -22.30 13.53 2.54
C ASP A 339 -23.23 14.62 1.96
N GLN A 340 -24.33 14.93 2.66
CA GLN A 340 -25.28 15.98 2.26
C GLN A 340 -24.63 17.37 2.22
N ALA A 341 -23.63 17.61 3.04
CA ALA A 341 -22.87 18.86 3.08
C ALA A 341 -21.69 18.89 2.09
N GLY A 342 -21.53 17.84 1.25
CA GLY A 342 -20.48 17.76 0.25
C GLY A 342 -19.10 17.41 0.77
N ILE A 343 -18.96 16.93 2.01
CA ILE A 343 -17.70 16.41 2.52
C ILE A 343 -17.38 15.11 1.82
N GLN A 344 -16.19 15.02 1.27
CA GLN A 344 -15.72 13.86 0.52
C GLN A 344 -14.47 13.26 1.16
N ARG A 345 -14.22 12.00 0.88
CA ARG A 345 -12.95 11.33 1.17
C ARG A 345 -11.78 12.14 0.60
N GLY A 346 -10.71 12.30 1.38
CA GLY A 346 -9.51 13.05 1.00
C GLY A 346 -9.52 14.50 1.47
N LEU A 347 -10.65 15.03 1.96
CA LEU A 347 -10.65 16.34 2.61
C LEU A 347 -10.03 16.26 4.01
N VAL A 348 -9.46 17.37 4.45
CA VAL A 348 -8.87 17.53 5.77
C VAL A 348 -9.74 18.45 6.62
N ILE A 349 -10.07 18.04 7.83
CA ILE A 349 -10.77 18.86 8.83
C ILE A 349 -9.71 19.61 9.63
N TYR A 350 -9.67 20.93 9.52
CA TYR A 350 -8.73 21.80 10.21
C TYR A 350 -9.28 22.37 11.51
N ARG A 351 -10.60 22.63 11.56
CA ARG A 351 -11.24 23.25 12.72
C ARG A 351 -12.65 22.71 12.93
N ILE A 352 -13.08 22.71 14.20
CA ILE A 352 -14.45 22.50 14.63
C ILE A 352 -14.86 23.72 15.47
N GLY A 353 -15.80 24.52 14.97
CA GLY A 353 -16.14 25.81 15.53
C GLY A 353 -14.90 26.69 15.69
N LYS A 354 -14.58 27.10 16.92
CA LYS A 354 -13.39 27.92 17.24
C LYS A 354 -12.11 27.11 17.51
N TYR A 355 -12.18 25.76 17.53
CA TYR A 355 -11.04 24.92 17.93
C TYR A 355 -10.31 24.38 16.71
N ASN A 356 -8.99 24.58 16.65
CA ASN A 356 -8.13 23.91 15.68
C ASN A 356 -8.02 22.42 16.04
N VAL A 357 -8.00 21.57 15.04
CA VAL A 357 -7.93 20.12 15.16
C VAL A 357 -6.60 19.64 14.61
N THR A 358 -5.86 18.86 15.37
CA THR A 358 -4.57 18.30 14.97
C THR A 358 -4.55 16.76 15.09
N SER A 359 -5.57 16.17 15.71
CA SER A 359 -5.67 14.71 15.86
C SER A 359 -7.12 14.26 15.97
N VAL A 360 -7.36 13.00 15.57
CA VAL A 360 -8.67 12.32 15.73
C VAL A 360 -9.09 12.32 17.19
N LYS A 361 -8.20 12.05 18.12
CA LYS A 361 -8.48 12.06 19.57
C LYS A 361 -9.01 13.40 20.06
N GLN A 362 -8.38 14.50 19.62
CA GLN A 362 -8.84 15.85 19.97
C GLN A 362 -10.22 16.13 19.37
N LEU A 363 -10.43 15.77 18.10
CA LEU A 363 -11.69 15.91 17.40
C LEU A 363 -12.81 15.13 18.11
N GLU A 364 -12.58 13.86 18.43
CA GLU A 364 -13.53 13.01 19.14
C GLU A 364 -13.87 13.55 20.54
N GLY A 365 -12.88 14.11 21.24
CA GLY A 365 -13.11 14.77 22.54
C GLY A 365 -14.00 16.01 22.44
N LEU A 366 -13.94 16.75 21.34
CA LEU A 366 -14.84 17.87 21.05
C LEU A 366 -16.25 17.36 20.71
N LEU A 367 -16.34 16.32 19.87
CA LEU A 367 -17.62 15.74 19.43
C LEU A 367 -18.35 14.98 20.54
N ALA A 368 -17.67 14.50 21.56
CA ALA A 368 -18.29 13.83 22.71
C ALA A 368 -19.30 14.73 23.46
N ARG A 369 -19.19 16.05 23.27
CA ARG A 369 -20.09 17.06 23.89
C ARG A 369 -21.23 17.51 22.98
N VAL A 370 -21.28 16.99 21.73
CA VAL A 370 -22.29 17.36 20.73
C VAL A 370 -23.48 16.41 20.84
N GLY A 371 -24.66 16.97 21.10
CA GLY A 371 -25.92 16.25 21.10
C GLY A 371 -26.52 16.13 19.69
N SER A 372 -27.41 15.16 19.49
CA SER A 372 -28.24 15.04 18.27
C SER A 372 -29.02 16.35 18.02
N GLY A 373 -29.13 16.76 16.76
CA GLY A 373 -29.77 18.00 16.34
C GLY A 373 -28.90 19.27 16.49
N THR A 374 -27.70 19.16 17.08
CA THR A 374 -26.81 20.31 17.23
C THR A 374 -26.07 20.57 15.93
N SER A 375 -26.08 21.83 15.45
CA SER A 375 -25.28 22.26 14.31
C SER A 375 -23.88 22.65 14.76
N VAL A 376 -22.86 22.16 14.05
CA VAL A 376 -21.42 22.39 14.32
C VAL A 376 -20.74 22.80 13.04
N ASP A 377 -19.95 23.86 13.08
CA ASP A 377 -19.18 24.36 11.93
C ASP A 377 -17.87 23.57 11.79
N PHE A 378 -17.65 22.96 10.65
CA PHE A 378 -16.43 22.29 10.27
C PHE A 378 -15.69 23.10 9.23
N THR A 379 -14.43 23.48 9.48
CA THR A 379 -13.57 24.03 8.44
C THR A 379 -12.81 22.90 7.79
N VAL A 380 -13.16 22.62 6.54
CA VAL A 380 -12.62 21.51 5.73
C VAL A 380 -11.94 22.03 4.47
N GLY A 381 -11.07 21.25 3.88
CA GLY A 381 -10.42 21.61 2.61
C GLY A 381 -9.15 20.84 2.34
N ILE A 382 -8.36 21.34 1.38
CA ILE A 382 -7.04 20.83 1.04
C ILE A 382 -6.08 22.01 1.07
N VAL A 383 -5.06 21.98 1.92
CA VAL A 383 -3.96 22.96 1.94
C VAL A 383 -2.66 22.22 1.69
N ARG A 384 -2.01 22.58 0.58
CA ARG A 384 -0.74 21.97 0.17
C ARG A 384 0.46 22.68 0.83
N ALA A 385 1.58 21.98 0.92
CA ALA A 385 2.82 22.51 1.50
C ALA A 385 3.35 23.78 0.80
N ASN A 386 2.98 24.01 -0.47
CA ASN A 386 3.31 25.25 -1.22
C ASN A 386 2.40 26.45 -0.90
N GLY A 387 1.50 26.31 0.09
CA GLY A 387 0.54 27.35 0.47
C GLY A 387 -0.69 27.49 -0.45
N GLN A 388 -0.79 26.68 -1.49
CA GLN A 388 -1.98 26.66 -2.35
C GLN A 388 -3.04 25.74 -1.74
N GLY A 389 -4.29 26.19 -1.73
CA GLY A 389 -5.43 25.40 -1.28
C GLY A 389 -6.59 26.27 -0.88
N GLN A 390 -7.73 25.63 -0.71
CA GLN A 390 -8.96 26.26 -0.25
C GLN A 390 -9.46 25.58 1.01
N GLN A 391 -9.91 26.37 1.95
CA GLN A 391 -10.64 25.92 3.13
C GLN A 391 -12.05 26.54 3.09
N GLU A 392 -13.03 25.74 3.41
CA GLU A 392 -14.42 26.16 3.48
C GLU A 392 -14.99 25.76 4.85
N THR A 393 -15.87 26.58 5.38
CA THR A 393 -16.59 26.25 6.62
C THR A 393 -17.98 25.79 6.28
N VAL A 394 -18.29 24.55 6.68
CA VAL A 394 -19.53 23.86 6.38
C VAL A 394 -20.25 23.52 7.69
N PRO A 395 -21.49 23.99 7.89
CA PRO A 395 -22.27 23.60 9.06
C PRO A 395 -22.80 22.18 8.90
N LEU A 396 -22.58 21.32 9.89
CA LEU A 396 -23.11 19.96 9.95
C LEU A 396 -24.06 19.82 11.14
N THR A 397 -25.25 19.29 10.89
CA THR A 397 -26.21 18.96 11.98
C THR A 397 -26.02 17.50 12.38
N ALA A 398 -25.73 17.25 13.63
CA ALA A 398 -25.55 15.91 14.21
C ALA A 398 -26.87 15.10 14.14
N ARG A 399 -26.81 13.85 13.66
CA ARG A 399 -27.94 12.91 13.60
C ARG A 399 -28.17 12.18 14.93
#